data_5a65c9e9dd4193d1b4a304c11057eba7
#
_entry.id   5a65c9e9dd4193d1b4a304c11057eba7
#
_cell.length_a   1.000
_cell.length_b   1.000
_cell.length_c   1.000
_cell.angle_alpha   90.00
_cell.angle_beta   90.00
_cell.angle_gamma   90.00
#
_symmetry.space_group_name_H-M   'P 1'
#
loop_
_entity.id
_entity.type
_entity.pdbx_description
1 polymer ?
#
loop_
_entity_poly.entity_id
_entity_poly.type
_entity_poly.pdbx_seq_one_letter_code
_entity_poly.pdbx_strand_id
1 'polypeptide(L)'
;MSASVKVSAMNAKTLFALCLVLAPLGCASALPAQTLSEDEILGQAEARIQKYRTGNADLRLLGADGKPLRNGAHVRIEQTQHSFLFGANIFMLNHCKTPAENAAYEKEFSDLLNYATLPFYWWGYETQPGHPNYADTERLAAWCAAHHIVMKGHPLAWNEGQPAWLPADLSDAMRLQMQRITDIVGRFKGEIGIWDVVNEATDFDRDSTRKGGPTLTAGIRQMGVQDYLRTAFARACRANPQSTLVINDYVTSDDYMQKVITQLADETGRPLFDVIGIQCHQHRKDWSPEETWQICERFAKAGEPLHFTEATILSGHQGWELRTGNPQFDWASTGEGEQRQEKDVTQFYTVLFSHPAVQAITWWDLADQGAWQGAPAGLLRADMTPKPAYEALLKLVKGRWWTRTEARVARQGRAQFHGFYGGYKVTAEDHGREIVGTFTFDAKSPQPVEVRLN
;
A
#
# COMPACT_ATOMS: atom_id res chain seq x y z
N MET A 1 43.50 3.85 -48.20
CA MET A 1 43.00 2.83 -49.16
C MET A 1 41.47 2.81 -49.06
N SER A 2 40.86 3.32 -50.12
CA SER A 2 39.45 3.52 -50.33
C SER A 2 38.83 2.23 -50.87
N ALA A 3 37.69 1.83 -50.40
CA ALA A 3 36.83 0.87 -51.07
C ALA A 3 35.40 1.35 -51.02
N SER A 4 34.98 1.93 -52.11
CA SER A 4 33.64 2.33 -52.51
C SER A 4 32.88 1.08 -52.96
N VAL A 5 31.63 0.89 -52.53
CA VAL A 5 30.68 -0.06 -53.12
C VAL A 5 29.44 0.68 -53.59
N LYS A 6 29.17 0.47 -54.87
CA LYS A 6 28.16 1.14 -55.71
C LYS A 6 26.74 0.64 -55.38
N VAL A 7 25.81 1.55 -55.38
CA VAL A 7 24.35 1.35 -55.45
C VAL A 7 24.01 1.04 -56.92
N SER A 8 23.25 -0.03 -57.13
CA SER A 8 22.61 -0.33 -58.42
C SER A 8 21.09 -0.19 -58.25
N ALA A 9 20.51 0.66 -59.08
CA ALA A 9 19.10 0.91 -59.22
C ALA A 9 18.49 -0.11 -60.19
N MET A 10 17.32 -0.62 -59.85
CA MET A 10 16.41 -1.29 -60.83
C MET A 10 14.97 -0.82 -60.64
N ASN A 11 14.47 -0.24 -61.73
CA ASN A 11 13.07 0.12 -61.98
C ASN A 11 12.21 -1.16 -62.21
N ALA A 12 10.97 -1.15 -61.73
CA ALA A 12 9.82 -1.59 -62.53
C ALA A 12 8.50 -1.24 -61.85
N LYS A 13 7.67 -0.54 -62.60
CA LYS A 13 6.27 -0.17 -62.33
C LYS A 13 5.39 -1.40 -62.32
N THR A 14 4.51 -1.54 -61.33
CA THR A 14 3.25 -2.24 -61.49
C THR A 14 2.16 -1.51 -60.69
N LEU A 15 1.23 -0.88 -61.39
CA LEU A 15 0.00 -0.32 -60.82
C LEU A 15 -0.90 -1.48 -60.39
N PHE A 16 -1.31 -1.48 -59.09
CA PHE A 16 -2.52 -2.18 -58.66
C PHE A 16 -3.45 -1.13 -58.07
N ALA A 17 -4.58 -0.99 -58.74
CA ALA A 17 -5.69 -0.16 -58.26
C ALA A 17 -6.38 -0.90 -57.10
N LEU A 18 -6.27 -0.31 -55.87
CA LEU A 18 -6.98 -0.80 -54.69
C LEU A 18 -8.22 0.10 -54.52
N CYS A 19 -9.39 -0.47 -54.79
CA CYS A 19 -10.67 0.15 -54.46
C CYS A 19 -10.79 0.25 -52.94
N LEU A 20 -10.69 1.47 -52.38
CA LEU A 20 -11.04 1.77 -50.98
C LEU A 20 -12.58 1.75 -50.89
N VAL A 21 -13.10 0.69 -50.29
CA VAL A 21 -14.47 0.69 -49.75
C VAL A 21 -14.41 1.42 -48.42
N LEU A 22 -14.88 2.65 -48.39
CA LEU A 22 -15.13 3.42 -47.15
C LEU A 22 -16.38 2.78 -46.49
N ALA A 23 -16.16 1.91 -45.49
CA ALA A 23 -17.18 1.56 -44.53
C ALA A 23 -17.36 2.75 -43.56
N PRO A 24 -18.60 3.16 -43.23
CA PRO A 24 -18.82 4.20 -42.24
C PRO A 24 -18.35 3.69 -40.88
N LEU A 25 -17.39 4.38 -40.27
CA LEU A 25 -17.08 4.25 -38.84
C LEU A 25 -18.34 4.67 -38.06
N GLY A 26 -19.14 3.67 -37.68
CA GLY A 26 -20.16 3.89 -36.69
C GLY A 26 -19.50 4.32 -35.40
N CYS A 27 -19.80 5.55 -34.93
CA CYS A 27 -19.54 5.94 -33.56
C CYS A 27 -20.26 4.94 -32.66
N ALA A 28 -19.54 3.95 -32.17
CA ALA A 28 -19.99 3.18 -31.02
C ALA A 28 -20.04 4.17 -29.86
N SER A 29 -21.22 4.67 -29.54
CA SER A 29 -21.49 5.38 -28.30
C SER A 29 -21.06 4.42 -27.18
N ALA A 30 -19.98 4.77 -26.46
CA ALA A 30 -19.60 4.04 -25.25
C ALA A 30 -20.82 4.13 -24.32
N LEU A 31 -21.47 3.02 -24.09
CA LEU A 31 -22.49 2.89 -23.06
C LEU A 31 -21.84 3.38 -21.75
N PRO A 32 -22.51 4.21 -20.95
CA PRO A 32 -22.00 4.60 -19.66
C PRO A 32 -21.68 3.32 -18.88
N ALA A 33 -20.50 3.25 -18.30
CA ALA A 33 -20.11 2.11 -17.47
C ALA A 33 -21.22 1.91 -16.42
N GLN A 34 -21.84 0.72 -16.47
CA GLN A 34 -22.95 0.39 -15.58
C GLN A 34 -22.41 0.43 -14.14
N THR A 35 -22.93 1.34 -13.32
CA THR A 35 -22.54 1.45 -11.92
C THR A 35 -23.06 0.20 -11.21
N LEU A 36 -22.14 -0.63 -10.68
CA LEU A 36 -22.54 -1.82 -9.90
C LEU A 36 -23.23 -1.37 -8.61
N SER A 37 -24.29 -2.07 -8.22
CA SER A 37 -24.95 -1.90 -6.93
C SER A 37 -24.14 -2.53 -5.80
N GLU A 38 -24.43 -2.16 -4.55
CA GLU A 38 -23.81 -2.75 -3.35
C GLU A 38 -23.92 -4.28 -3.35
N ASP A 39 -25.11 -4.82 -3.64
CA ASP A 39 -25.36 -6.26 -3.70
C ASP A 39 -24.51 -6.96 -4.76
N GLU A 40 -24.31 -6.34 -5.92
CA GLU A 40 -23.45 -6.87 -6.97
C GLU A 40 -21.97 -6.79 -6.59
N ILE A 41 -21.53 -5.70 -5.97
CA ILE A 41 -20.14 -5.53 -5.53
C ILE A 41 -19.79 -6.55 -4.47
N LEU A 42 -20.60 -6.68 -3.43
CA LEU A 42 -20.35 -7.62 -2.34
C LEU A 42 -20.62 -9.06 -2.74
N GLY A 43 -21.69 -9.31 -3.51
CA GLY A 43 -22.05 -10.66 -3.99
C GLY A 43 -21.00 -11.29 -4.91
N GLN A 44 -20.28 -10.49 -5.68
CA GLN A 44 -19.22 -10.98 -6.58
C GLN A 44 -17.82 -10.89 -5.93
N ALA A 45 -17.68 -10.36 -4.73
CA ALA A 45 -16.38 -10.13 -4.11
C ALA A 45 -15.56 -11.42 -3.96
N GLU A 46 -16.19 -12.52 -3.51
CA GLU A 46 -15.49 -13.80 -3.36
C GLU A 46 -14.93 -14.31 -4.70
N ALA A 47 -15.72 -14.25 -5.78
CA ALA A 47 -15.26 -14.67 -7.10
C ALA A 47 -14.07 -13.83 -7.58
N ARG A 48 -14.08 -12.51 -7.30
CA ARG A 48 -12.95 -11.64 -7.62
C ARG A 48 -11.72 -11.96 -6.76
N ILE A 49 -11.90 -12.19 -5.45
CA ILE A 49 -10.82 -12.60 -4.54
C ILE A 49 -10.17 -13.89 -5.05
N GLN A 50 -10.96 -14.90 -5.36
CA GLN A 50 -10.43 -16.16 -5.91
C GLN A 50 -9.68 -15.94 -7.23
N LYS A 51 -10.16 -15.06 -8.09
CA LYS A 51 -9.53 -14.77 -9.38
C LYS A 51 -8.22 -14.01 -9.25
N TYR A 52 -8.14 -13.02 -8.35
CA TYR A 52 -7.03 -12.07 -8.31
C TYR A 52 -6.06 -12.26 -7.14
N ARG A 53 -6.46 -13.01 -6.10
CA ARG A 53 -5.65 -13.19 -4.89
C ARG A 53 -5.17 -14.62 -4.69
N THR A 54 -5.64 -15.57 -5.49
CA THR A 54 -5.26 -16.98 -5.37
C THR A 54 -4.78 -17.55 -6.69
N GLY A 55 -4.14 -18.71 -6.62
CA GLY A 55 -3.68 -19.45 -7.78
C GLY A 55 -3.37 -20.91 -7.46
N ASN A 56 -3.08 -21.68 -8.53
CA ASN A 56 -2.61 -23.05 -8.39
C ASN A 56 -1.08 -23.06 -8.36
N ALA A 57 -0.51 -23.61 -7.29
CA ALA A 57 0.93 -23.81 -7.13
C ALA A 57 1.29 -25.27 -7.42
N ASP A 58 2.34 -25.46 -8.18
CA ASP A 58 2.98 -26.74 -8.43
C ASP A 58 4.36 -26.72 -7.80
N LEU A 59 4.60 -27.57 -6.82
CA LEU A 59 5.83 -27.63 -6.04
C LEU A 59 6.69 -28.80 -6.50
N ARG A 60 8.02 -28.61 -6.44
CA ARG A 60 9.01 -29.67 -6.48
C ARG A 60 9.74 -29.70 -5.13
N LEU A 61 9.40 -30.69 -4.32
CA LEU A 61 9.89 -30.84 -2.95
C LEU A 61 11.15 -31.72 -2.93
N LEU A 62 12.23 -31.17 -2.39
CA LEU A 62 13.51 -31.86 -2.26
C LEU A 62 13.89 -31.97 -0.78
N GLY A 63 14.48 -33.08 -0.38
CA GLY A 63 15.11 -33.24 0.93
C GLY A 63 16.42 -32.45 1.04
N ALA A 64 17.04 -32.47 2.20
CA ALA A 64 18.33 -31.84 2.48
C ALA A 64 19.46 -32.36 1.55
N ASP A 65 19.40 -33.62 1.14
CA ASP A 65 20.33 -34.26 0.20
C ASP A 65 20.08 -33.86 -1.29
N GLY A 66 19.09 -33.00 -1.54
CA GLY A 66 18.71 -32.54 -2.88
C GLY A 66 17.93 -33.57 -3.70
N LYS A 67 17.58 -34.72 -3.14
CA LYS A 67 16.73 -35.69 -3.84
C LYS A 67 15.25 -35.37 -3.66
N PRO A 68 14.40 -35.72 -4.65
CA PRO A 68 12.96 -35.57 -4.53
C PRO A 68 12.41 -36.34 -3.32
N LEU A 69 11.48 -35.72 -2.59
CA LEU A 69 10.76 -36.44 -1.55
C LEU A 69 10.06 -37.67 -2.10
N ARG A 70 9.93 -38.72 -1.27
CA ARG A 70 9.33 -40.00 -1.67
C ARG A 70 7.87 -39.84 -2.11
N ASN A 71 7.50 -40.60 -3.12
CA ASN A 71 6.11 -40.67 -3.56
C ASN A 71 5.20 -41.16 -2.41
N GLY A 72 4.04 -40.51 -2.24
CA GLY A 72 3.09 -40.79 -1.17
C GLY A 72 3.39 -40.08 0.16
N ALA A 73 4.53 -39.39 0.31
CA ALA A 73 4.79 -38.57 1.51
C ALA A 73 3.67 -37.54 1.70
N HIS A 74 3.29 -37.34 2.96
CA HIS A 74 2.29 -36.34 3.35
C HIS A 74 3.00 -35.05 3.69
N VAL A 75 2.49 -33.92 3.21
CA VAL A 75 3.03 -32.57 3.49
C VAL A 75 1.93 -31.64 3.95
N ARG A 76 2.23 -30.81 4.96
CA ARG A 76 1.40 -29.68 5.37
C ARG A 76 1.96 -28.43 4.71
N ILE A 77 1.08 -27.61 4.17
CA ILE A 77 1.39 -26.36 3.45
C ILE A 77 0.62 -25.26 4.15
N GLU A 78 1.33 -24.33 4.75
CA GLU A 78 0.76 -23.26 5.56
C GLU A 78 1.27 -21.91 5.07
N GLN A 79 0.35 -20.99 4.79
CA GLN A 79 0.71 -19.62 4.50
C GLN A 79 1.33 -18.98 5.74
N THR A 80 2.39 -18.20 5.56
CA THR A 80 3.07 -17.46 6.64
C THR A 80 2.88 -15.96 6.51
N GLN A 81 2.64 -15.48 5.29
CA GLN A 81 2.44 -14.06 5.01
C GLN A 81 1.62 -13.88 3.72
N HIS A 82 0.73 -12.88 3.66
CA HIS A 82 0.10 -12.44 2.42
C HIS A 82 1.08 -11.66 1.53
N SER A 83 0.90 -11.75 0.20
CA SER A 83 1.47 -10.78 -0.73
C SER A 83 0.73 -9.45 -0.70
N PHE A 84 -0.58 -9.45 -0.41
CA PHE A 84 -1.36 -8.24 -0.17
C PHE A 84 -0.98 -7.62 1.17
N LEU A 85 -0.87 -6.29 1.21
CA LEU A 85 -0.40 -5.56 2.38
C LEU A 85 -1.57 -5.11 3.26
N PHE A 86 -1.72 -5.75 4.41
CA PHE A 86 -2.63 -5.35 5.47
C PHE A 86 -1.83 -4.67 6.57
N GLY A 87 -2.04 -3.37 6.78
CA GLY A 87 -1.18 -2.58 7.65
C GLY A 87 -1.89 -1.60 8.56
N ALA A 88 -1.09 -0.96 9.41
CA ALA A 88 -1.44 0.25 10.15
C ALA A 88 -0.22 1.16 10.29
N ASN A 89 -0.43 2.42 10.70
CA ASN A 89 0.68 3.18 11.23
C ASN A 89 1.16 2.56 12.55
N ILE A 90 2.47 2.68 12.83
CA ILE A 90 3.10 2.05 14.01
C ILE A 90 3.57 3.08 15.04
N PHE A 91 2.96 4.27 15.03
CA PHE A 91 3.43 5.43 15.81
C PHE A 91 3.36 5.21 17.33
N MET A 92 2.46 4.32 17.78
CA MET A 92 2.30 4.02 19.20
C MET A 92 3.21 2.90 19.74
N LEU A 93 4.03 2.28 18.88
CA LEU A 93 4.97 1.24 19.32
C LEU A 93 5.95 1.78 20.38
N ASN A 94 5.89 1.21 21.58
CA ASN A 94 6.62 1.67 22.79
C ASN A 94 6.22 3.07 23.33
N HIS A 95 5.10 3.62 22.87
CA HIS A 95 4.55 4.90 23.33
C HIS A 95 3.20 4.76 24.04
N CYS A 96 2.72 3.53 24.28
CA CYS A 96 1.54 3.29 25.10
C CYS A 96 1.81 3.64 26.57
N LYS A 97 0.74 3.91 27.34
CA LYS A 97 0.83 4.42 28.72
C LYS A 97 1.55 3.48 29.68
N THR A 98 1.44 2.17 29.45
CA THR A 98 2.04 1.16 30.33
C THR A 98 2.81 0.11 29.56
N PRO A 99 3.77 -0.63 30.20
CA PRO A 99 4.45 -1.75 29.56
C PRO A 99 3.51 -2.87 29.10
N ALA A 100 2.41 -3.10 29.84
CA ALA A 100 1.41 -4.12 29.47
C ALA A 100 0.65 -3.71 28.20
N GLU A 101 0.29 -2.44 28.06
CA GLU A 101 -0.34 -1.91 26.83
C GLU A 101 0.63 -1.96 25.64
N ASN A 102 1.92 -1.67 25.82
CA ASN A 102 2.91 -1.82 24.76
C ASN A 102 2.99 -3.27 24.29
N ALA A 103 3.07 -4.23 25.21
CA ALA A 103 3.11 -5.65 24.86
C ALA A 103 1.82 -6.11 24.14
N ALA A 104 0.67 -5.60 24.53
CA ALA A 104 -0.61 -5.87 23.86
C ALA A 104 -0.62 -5.26 22.45
N TYR A 105 -0.18 -4.00 22.30
CA TYR A 105 -0.09 -3.34 21.00
C TYR A 105 0.82 -4.12 20.02
N GLU A 106 2.01 -4.54 20.47
CA GLU A 106 2.95 -5.34 19.67
C GLU A 106 2.33 -6.66 19.22
N LYS A 107 1.67 -7.36 20.17
CA LYS A 107 1.00 -8.62 19.88
C LYS A 107 -0.11 -8.46 18.85
N GLU A 108 -1.05 -7.55 19.09
CA GLU A 108 -2.21 -7.37 18.23
C GLU A 108 -1.79 -6.82 16.84
N PHE A 109 -0.71 -6.00 16.76
CA PHE A 109 -0.15 -5.57 15.48
C PHE A 109 0.39 -6.76 14.69
N SER A 110 1.26 -7.58 15.28
CA SER A 110 1.92 -8.69 14.61
C SER A 110 0.99 -9.87 14.29
N ASP A 111 -0.05 -10.08 15.08
CA ASP A 111 -1.03 -11.15 14.84
C ASP A 111 -1.90 -10.88 13.60
N LEU A 112 -2.23 -9.64 13.33
CA LEU A 112 -3.12 -9.26 12.22
C LEU A 112 -2.35 -8.79 10.98
N LEU A 113 -1.32 -7.94 11.16
CA LEU A 113 -0.77 -7.10 10.12
C LEU A 113 0.58 -7.60 9.58
N ASN A 114 0.86 -7.27 8.32
CA ASN A 114 2.13 -7.56 7.65
C ASN A 114 2.77 -6.30 7.03
N TYR A 115 2.23 -5.12 7.34
CA TYR A 115 2.65 -3.85 6.77
C TYR A 115 2.57 -2.72 7.81
N ALA A 116 3.57 -1.85 7.84
CA ALA A 116 3.64 -0.75 8.79
C ALA A 116 4.02 0.57 8.11
N THR A 117 3.35 1.66 8.51
CA THR A 117 3.74 3.03 8.15
C THR A 117 4.54 3.65 9.27
N LEU A 118 5.79 4.04 9.00
CA LEU A 118 6.73 4.66 9.93
C LEU A 118 6.72 6.19 9.80
N PRO A 119 6.83 6.94 10.92
CA PRO A 119 6.73 8.41 10.92
C PRO A 119 8.02 9.08 10.47
N PHE A 120 7.90 9.99 9.50
CA PHE A 120 8.98 10.86 9.03
C PHE A 120 8.53 12.32 8.95
N TYR A 121 7.61 12.76 9.79
CA TYR A 121 7.15 14.15 9.82
C TYR A 121 8.29 15.10 10.18
N TRP A 122 8.61 16.04 9.30
CA TRP A 122 9.84 16.84 9.42
C TRP A 122 9.96 17.62 10.71
N TRP A 123 8.86 18.23 11.18
CA TRP A 123 8.89 19.05 12.42
C TRP A 123 9.24 18.26 13.69
N GLY A 124 8.86 16.98 13.75
CA GLY A 124 9.17 16.08 14.87
C GLY A 124 10.44 15.27 14.66
N TYR A 125 10.73 14.94 13.39
CA TYR A 125 11.88 14.13 13.02
C TYR A 125 13.21 14.89 13.12
N GLU A 126 13.22 16.19 12.82
CA GLU A 126 14.41 17.03 12.85
C GLU A 126 14.09 18.36 13.53
N THR A 127 14.16 18.39 14.86
CA THR A 127 13.87 19.58 15.67
C THR A 127 15.02 20.59 15.70
N GLN A 128 16.23 20.17 15.31
CA GLN A 128 17.42 21.00 15.14
C GLN A 128 18.06 20.71 13.77
N PRO A 129 18.55 21.74 13.07
CA PRO A 129 19.12 21.57 11.74
C PRO A 129 20.31 20.62 11.72
N GLY A 130 20.28 19.63 10.86
CA GLY A 130 21.34 18.62 10.73
C GLY A 130 21.34 17.54 11.81
N HIS A 131 20.34 17.50 12.70
CA HIS A 131 20.21 16.51 13.77
C HIS A 131 18.87 15.75 13.71
N PRO A 132 18.64 14.94 12.66
CA PRO A 132 17.43 14.13 12.56
C PRO A 132 17.43 13.00 13.60
N ASN A 133 16.24 12.70 14.14
CA ASN A 133 16.04 11.63 15.13
C ASN A 133 15.99 10.26 14.45
N TYR A 134 17.12 9.74 14.02
CA TYR A 134 17.22 8.42 13.42
C TYR A 134 16.91 7.29 14.41
N ALA A 135 17.27 7.46 15.69
CA ALA A 135 17.22 6.40 16.68
C ALA A 135 15.82 5.78 16.85
N ASP A 136 14.77 6.61 16.90
CA ASP A 136 13.40 6.13 17.02
C ASP A 136 12.96 5.38 15.76
N THR A 137 13.24 5.92 14.58
CA THR A 137 12.85 5.30 13.31
C THR A 137 13.59 4.00 13.06
N GLU A 138 14.90 3.94 13.40
CA GLU A 138 15.70 2.72 13.31
C GLU A 138 15.17 1.63 14.27
N ARG A 139 14.74 2.00 15.48
CA ARG A 139 14.11 1.09 16.42
C ARG A 139 12.81 0.50 15.88
N LEU A 140 11.95 1.36 15.29
CA LEU A 140 10.72 0.91 14.64
C LEU A 140 11.01 -0.02 13.46
N ALA A 141 11.99 0.35 12.62
CA ALA A 141 12.41 -0.46 11.47
C ALA A 141 12.98 -1.83 11.92
N ALA A 142 13.81 -1.85 12.95
CA ALA A 142 14.36 -3.10 13.51
C ALA A 142 13.25 -4.02 14.05
N TRP A 143 12.25 -3.47 14.74
CA TRP A 143 11.11 -4.25 15.21
C TRP A 143 10.30 -4.82 14.03
N CYS A 144 9.99 -4.02 13.02
CA CYS A 144 9.31 -4.47 11.81
C CYS A 144 10.07 -5.61 11.11
N ALA A 145 11.39 -5.46 10.96
CA ALA A 145 12.23 -6.47 10.33
C ALA A 145 12.22 -7.80 11.12
N ALA A 146 12.30 -7.73 12.47
CA ALA A 146 12.25 -8.90 13.34
C ALA A 146 10.91 -9.66 13.25
N HIS A 147 9.81 -8.95 12.91
CA HIS A 147 8.46 -9.51 12.74
C HIS A 147 8.09 -9.76 11.28
N HIS A 148 9.02 -9.63 10.34
CA HIS A 148 8.79 -9.78 8.89
C HIS A 148 7.71 -8.84 8.34
N ILE A 149 7.58 -7.63 8.89
CA ILE A 149 6.60 -6.62 8.51
C ILE A 149 7.22 -5.73 7.42
N VAL A 150 6.54 -5.57 6.29
CA VAL A 150 6.92 -4.65 5.22
C VAL A 150 6.76 -3.21 5.69
N MET A 151 7.69 -2.33 5.33
CA MET A 151 7.74 -0.96 5.85
C MET A 151 7.50 0.08 4.77
N LYS A 152 6.72 1.11 5.11
CA LYS A 152 6.55 2.35 4.35
C LYS A 152 6.97 3.55 5.21
N GLY A 153 7.78 4.45 4.68
CA GLY A 153 8.08 5.73 5.31
C GLY A 153 7.10 6.82 4.88
N HIS A 154 6.58 7.61 5.84
CA HIS A 154 5.55 8.63 5.61
C HIS A 154 5.77 9.89 6.47
N PRO A 155 5.66 11.09 5.88
CA PRO A 155 5.93 11.41 4.49
C PRO A 155 7.37 11.94 4.30
N LEU A 156 7.93 11.81 3.10
CA LEU A 156 9.21 12.45 2.80
C LEU A 156 9.06 13.96 2.61
N ALA A 157 7.98 14.39 1.99
CA ALA A 157 7.67 15.79 1.76
C ALA A 157 6.19 16.09 1.98
N TRP A 158 5.91 17.03 2.87
CA TRP A 158 4.59 17.56 3.17
C TRP A 158 4.72 18.98 3.74
N ASN A 159 3.91 19.89 3.22
CA ASN A 159 4.01 21.30 3.60
C ASN A 159 3.03 21.74 4.70
N GLU A 160 2.26 20.83 5.30
CA GLU A 160 1.42 21.19 6.45
C GLU A 160 2.21 21.38 7.75
N GLY A 161 3.42 20.84 7.83
CA GLY A 161 4.29 21.04 8.98
C GLY A 161 5.74 21.23 8.57
N GLN A 162 6.30 22.39 8.88
CA GLN A 162 7.72 22.67 8.68
C GLN A 162 8.42 22.79 10.04
N PRO A 163 9.73 22.44 10.15
CA PRO A 163 10.48 22.66 11.38
C PRO A 163 10.65 24.17 11.65
N ALA A 164 10.61 24.55 12.92
CA ALA A 164 10.68 25.96 13.34
C ALA A 164 11.98 26.68 12.91
N TRP A 165 13.05 25.90 12.70
CA TRP A 165 14.37 26.41 12.30
C TRP A 165 14.51 26.61 10.78
N LEU A 166 13.51 26.21 9.97
CA LEU A 166 13.61 26.31 8.52
C LEU A 166 13.85 27.76 8.08
N PRO A 167 14.86 28.04 7.20
CA PRO A 167 15.15 29.40 6.78
C PRO A 167 13.97 30.03 6.05
N ALA A 168 13.81 31.35 6.19
CA ALA A 168 12.76 32.10 5.50
C ALA A 168 13.04 32.27 3.99
N ASP A 169 14.29 32.12 3.55
CA ASP A 169 14.64 32.10 2.12
C ASP A 169 14.05 30.86 1.46
N LEU A 170 13.22 31.09 0.44
CA LEU A 170 12.46 30.01 -0.21
C LEU A 170 13.36 29.03 -0.96
N SER A 171 14.43 29.51 -1.58
CA SER A 171 15.38 28.67 -2.32
C SER A 171 16.12 27.72 -1.39
N ASP A 172 16.59 28.25 -0.24
CA ASP A 172 17.26 27.46 0.79
C ASP A 172 16.31 26.45 1.44
N ALA A 173 15.10 26.85 1.76
CA ALA A 173 14.09 25.96 2.34
C ALA A 173 13.77 24.77 1.39
N MET A 174 13.55 25.05 0.12
CA MET A 174 13.28 24.03 -0.89
C MET A 174 14.50 23.12 -1.13
N ARG A 175 15.70 23.68 -1.16
CA ARG A 175 16.94 22.91 -1.24
C ARG A 175 17.10 21.93 -0.07
N LEU A 176 16.84 22.38 1.16
CA LEU A 176 16.90 21.55 2.36
C LEU A 176 15.85 20.44 2.34
N GLN A 177 14.62 20.71 1.89
CA GLN A 177 13.61 19.68 1.75
C GLN A 177 14.01 18.61 0.72
N MET A 178 14.56 19.01 -0.42
CA MET A 178 15.05 18.08 -1.43
C MET A 178 16.28 17.29 -0.97
N GLN A 179 17.15 17.89 -0.17
CA GLN A 179 18.27 17.21 0.49
C GLN A 179 17.78 16.15 1.48
N ARG A 180 16.81 16.52 2.34
CA ARG A 180 16.17 15.61 3.30
C ARG A 180 15.62 14.33 2.62
N ILE A 181 14.94 14.47 1.47
CA ILE A 181 14.44 13.31 0.72
C ILE A 181 15.60 12.36 0.36
N THR A 182 16.69 12.92 -0.16
CA THR A 182 17.88 12.14 -0.55
C THR A 182 18.51 11.43 0.66
N ASP A 183 18.65 12.13 1.77
CA ASP A 183 19.32 11.64 2.98
C ASP A 183 18.52 10.51 3.64
N ILE A 184 17.21 10.69 3.79
CA ILE A 184 16.34 9.69 4.41
C ILE A 184 16.26 8.43 3.55
N VAL A 185 15.95 8.55 2.27
CA VAL A 185 15.82 7.38 1.38
C VAL A 185 17.18 6.65 1.24
N GLY A 186 18.28 7.40 1.22
CA GLY A 186 19.63 6.84 1.20
C GLY A 186 19.99 6.13 2.51
N ARG A 187 19.61 6.70 3.67
CA ARG A 187 19.86 6.13 5.00
C ARG A 187 19.20 4.78 5.21
N PHE A 188 17.93 4.66 4.83
CA PHE A 188 17.12 3.45 5.01
C PHE A 188 17.10 2.55 3.78
N LYS A 189 18.05 2.74 2.86
CA LYS A 189 18.18 1.87 1.68
C LYS A 189 18.46 0.42 2.09
N GLY A 190 17.62 -0.49 1.60
CA GLY A 190 17.68 -1.92 1.95
C GLY A 190 16.83 -2.30 3.17
N GLU A 191 16.27 -1.33 3.88
CA GLU A 191 15.39 -1.55 5.03
C GLU A 191 13.95 -1.13 4.68
N ILE A 192 13.74 0.14 4.34
CA ILE A 192 12.42 0.67 3.95
C ILE A 192 12.33 0.71 2.42
N GLY A 193 11.43 -0.10 1.88
CA GLY A 193 11.26 -0.27 0.44
C GLY A 193 10.17 0.59 -0.19
N ILE A 194 9.28 1.20 0.60
CA ILE A 194 8.12 1.97 0.11
C ILE A 194 8.13 3.36 0.75
N TRP A 195 7.86 4.41 -0.04
CA TRP A 195 7.91 5.79 0.44
C TRP A 195 6.73 6.62 -0.07
N ASP A 196 6.00 7.26 0.82
CA ASP A 196 5.13 8.39 0.47
C ASP A 196 6.03 9.59 0.20
N VAL A 197 6.31 9.85 -1.10
CA VAL A 197 7.30 10.86 -1.51
C VAL A 197 6.78 12.25 -1.30
N VAL A 198 5.56 12.53 -1.78
CA VAL A 198 4.86 13.79 -1.52
C VAL A 198 3.45 13.48 -1.03
N ASN A 199 3.06 14.17 0.03
CA ASN A 199 1.75 14.06 0.64
C ASN A 199 0.89 15.29 0.32
N GLU A 200 -0.38 15.06 -0.13
CA GLU A 200 -1.43 16.07 -0.27
C GLU A 200 -1.11 17.22 -1.23
N ALA A 201 -0.61 16.86 -2.41
CA ALA A 201 -0.21 17.85 -3.42
C ALA A 201 -1.38 18.49 -4.17
N THR A 202 -2.56 17.87 -4.20
CA THR A 202 -3.73 18.38 -4.95
C THR A 202 -4.21 19.72 -4.41
N ASP A 203 -4.17 19.87 -3.09
CA ASP A 203 -4.60 21.08 -2.38
C ASP A 203 -3.45 21.60 -1.47
N PHE A 204 -2.26 21.69 -2.05
CA PHE A 204 -1.04 22.09 -1.32
C PHE A 204 -1.13 23.51 -0.73
N ASP A 205 -2.00 24.38 -1.26
CA ASP A 205 -2.12 25.80 -0.89
C ASP A 205 -3.42 26.08 -0.11
N ARG A 206 -3.81 25.17 0.78
CA ARG A 206 -4.95 25.36 1.69
C ARG A 206 -4.58 26.13 2.96
N ASP A 207 -5.59 26.53 3.72
CA ASP A 207 -5.38 27.33 4.94
C ASP A 207 -4.47 26.67 5.98
N SER A 208 -4.60 25.35 6.20
CA SER A 208 -3.78 24.63 7.17
C SER A 208 -2.31 24.59 6.75
N THR A 209 -2.02 24.35 5.46
CA THR A 209 -0.65 24.35 4.94
C THR A 209 -0.01 25.73 4.95
N ARG A 210 -0.79 26.79 4.66
CA ARG A 210 -0.31 28.19 4.78
C ARG A 210 0.04 28.58 6.21
N LYS A 211 -0.65 27.98 7.18
CA LYS A 211 -0.40 28.23 8.62
C LYS A 211 0.70 27.33 9.17
N GLY A 212 0.66 26.04 8.88
CA GLY A 212 1.58 25.03 9.41
C GLY A 212 2.95 24.99 8.74
N GLY A 213 3.01 25.35 7.45
CA GLY A 213 4.24 25.37 6.66
C GLY A 213 4.31 26.54 5.68
N PRO A 214 4.30 27.81 6.17
CA PRO A 214 4.22 28.98 5.31
C PRO A 214 5.37 29.08 4.31
N THR A 215 6.60 28.78 4.73
CA THR A 215 7.80 28.87 3.87
C THR A 215 7.76 27.80 2.79
N LEU A 216 7.46 26.55 3.14
CA LEU A 216 7.36 25.46 2.17
C LEU A 216 6.22 25.70 1.19
N THR A 217 5.05 26.14 1.66
CA THR A 217 3.90 26.45 0.79
C THR A 217 4.24 27.58 -0.19
N ALA A 218 4.91 28.64 0.27
CA ALA A 218 5.37 29.73 -0.60
C ALA A 218 6.43 29.23 -1.62
N GLY A 219 7.35 28.38 -1.20
CA GLY A 219 8.36 27.78 -2.05
C GLY A 219 7.76 26.90 -3.14
N ILE A 220 6.77 26.06 -2.81
CA ILE A 220 6.05 25.23 -3.79
C ILE A 220 5.31 26.13 -4.79
N ARG A 221 4.65 27.19 -4.32
CA ARG A 221 3.95 28.14 -5.21
C ARG A 221 4.92 28.83 -6.16
N GLN A 222 6.11 29.24 -5.69
CA GLN A 222 7.13 29.88 -6.51
C GLN A 222 7.73 28.91 -7.52
N MET A 223 8.02 27.67 -7.12
CA MET A 223 8.59 26.63 -7.97
C MET A 223 7.58 26.08 -8.99
N GLY A 224 6.30 26.08 -8.63
CA GLY A 224 5.26 25.37 -9.33
C GLY A 224 5.12 23.93 -8.83
N VAL A 225 3.89 23.52 -8.54
CA VAL A 225 3.61 22.20 -7.92
C VAL A 225 4.15 21.03 -8.77
N GLN A 226 4.11 21.15 -10.10
CA GLN A 226 4.58 20.07 -10.98
C GLN A 226 6.10 19.91 -10.95
N ASP A 227 6.85 21.01 -10.94
CA ASP A 227 8.31 20.98 -10.85
C ASP A 227 8.77 20.52 -9.46
N TYR A 228 8.01 20.89 -8.42
CA TYR A 228 8.21 20.37 -7.08
C TYR A 228 8.05 18.86 -7.01
N LEU A 229 6.94 18.33 -7.53
CA LEU A 229 6.67 16.90 -7.58
C LEU A 229 7.76 16.15 -8.35
N ARG A 230 8.05 16.55 -9.59
CA ARG A 230 9.09 15.92 -10.42
C ARG A 230 10.45 15.92 -9.74
N THR A 231 10.80 17.02 -9.07
CA THR A 231 12.07 17.12 -8.34
C THR A 231 12.12 16.17 -7.15
N ALA A 232 11.06 16.12 -6.34
CA ALA A 232 10.97 15.24 -5.17
C ALA A 232 11.07 13.77 -5.57
N PHE A 233 10.28 13.32 -6.55
CA PHE A 233 10.31 11.95 -7.05
C PHE A 233 11.66 11.58 -7.67
N ALA A 234 12.26 12.48 -8.45
CA ALA A 234 13.59 12.27 -9.00
C ALA A 234 14.68 12.17 -7.92
N ARG A 235 14.54 12.88 -6.79
CA ARG A 235 15.46 12.76 -5.64
C ARG A 235 15.31 11.41 -4.94
N ALA A 236 14.09 10.98 -4.67
CA ALA A 236 13.81 9.68 -4.05
C ALA A 236 14.31 8.53 -4.94
N CYS A 237 13.97 8.53 -6.23
CA CYS A 237 14.40 7.53 -7.19
C CYS A 237 15.93 7.43 -7.30
N ARG A 238 16.65 8.56 -7.36
CA ARG A 238 18.13 8.55 -7.39
C ARG A 238 18.75 8.03 -6.12
N ALA A 239 18.17 8.32 -4.95
CA ALA A 239 18.69 7.85 -3.67
C ALA A 239 18.54 6.32 -3.54
N ASN A 240 17.41 5.77 -3.98
CA ASN A 240 17.20 4.31 -4.07
C ASN A 240 16.31 3.93 -5.26
N PRO A 241 16.90 3.54 -6.41
CA PRO A 241 16.14 3.16 -7.61
C PRO A 241 15.27 1.89 -7.47
N GLN A 242 15.41 1.16 -6.37
CA GLN A 242 14.64 -0.05 -6.07
C GLN A 242 13.44 0.22 -5.16
N SER A 243 13.29 1.46 -4.66
CA SER A 243 12.15 1.83 -3.84
C SER A 243 10.87 1.93 -4.67
N THR A 244 9.77 1.52 -4.06
CA THR A 244 8.41 1.81 -4.54
C THR A 244 8.02 3.23 -4.09
N LEU A 245 7.75 4.09 -5.04
CA LEU A 245 7.44 5.50 -4.82
C LEU A 245 5.94 5.74 -4.90
N VAL A 246 5.37 6.25 -3.83
CA VAL A 246 3.93 6.52 -3.69
C VAL A 246 3.69 8.02 -3.78
N ILE A 247 2.73 8.44 -4.59
CA ILE A 247 2.09 9.76 -4.48
C ILE A 247 0.83 9.60 -3.63
N ASN A 248 0.69 10.35 -2.53
CA ASN A 248 -0.37 10.15 -1.54
C ASN A 248 -1.24 11.41 -1.37
N ASP A 249 -2.56 11.24 -1.38
CA ASP A 249 -3.49 12.35 -1.24
C ASP A 249 -4.83 11.90 -0.61
N TYR A 250 -5.55 12.88 0.02
CA TYR A 250 -6.88 12.65 0.57
C TYR A 250 -8.01 12.99 -0.42
N VAL A 251 -7.69 13.65 -1.54
CA VAL A 251 -8.67 14.04 -2.54
C VAL A 251 -9.06 12.83 -3.38
N THR A 252 -10.30 12.39 -3.24
CA THR A 252 -10.85 11.21 -3.95
C THR A 252 -11.61 11.57 -5.24
N SER A 253 -11.69 12.85 -5.59
CA SER A 253 -12.32 13.34 -6.82
C SER A 253 -11.38 13.29 -8.03
N ASP A 254 -11.90 13.64 -9.19
CA ASP A 254 -11.13 13.77 -10.43
C ASP A 254 -10.03 14.86 -10.36
N ASP A 255 -10.08 15.75 -9.39
CA ASP A 255 -9.05 16.77 -9.18
C ASP A 255 -7.66 16.13 -8.93
N TYR A 256 -7.59 15.08 -8.11
CA TYR A 256 -6.34 14.37 -7.88
C TYR A 256 -5.80 13.74 -9.17
N MET A 257 -6.67 13.11 -9.95
CA MET A 257 -6.28 12.57 -11.26
C MET A 257 -5.75 13.67 -12.20
N GLN A 258 -6.47 14.78 -12.33
CA GLN A 258 -6.17 15.80 -13.32
C GLN A 258 -5.02 16.72 -12.93
N LYS A 259 -4.93 17.10 -11.64
CA LYS A 259 -3.94 18.08 -11.16
C LYS A 259 -2.59 17.46 -10.80
N VAL A 260 -2.58 16.17 -10.41
CA VAL A 260 -1.38 15.51 -9.87
C VAL A 260 -1.03 14.26 -10.68
N ILE A 261 -1.87 13.23 -10.68
CA ILE A 261 -1.51 11.90 -11.19
C ILE A 261 -1.12 11.95 -12.68
N THR A 262 -1.99 12.50 -13.54
CA THR A 262 -1.73 12.57 -14.99
C THR A 262 -0.61 13.54 -15.38
N GLN A 263 -0.23 14.46 -14.48
CA GLN A 263 0.81 15.45 -14.72
C GLN A 263 2.20 15.00 -14.22
N LEU A 264 2.25 13.99 -13.34
CA LEU A 264 3.48 13.50 -12.75
C LEU A 264 4.07 12.36 -13.60
N ALA A 265 4.54 12.74 -14.78
CA ALA A 265 5.16 11.84 -15.76
C ALA A 265 6.44 12.44 -16.33
N ASP A 266 7.31 11.57 -16.89
CA ASP A 266 8.48 11.98 -17.64
C ASP A 266 8.12 12.45 -19.07
N GLU A 267 9.12 12.86 -19.84
CA GLU A 267 8.96 13.35 -21.23
C GLU A 267 8.35 12.30 -22.18
N THR A 268 8.40 11.02 -21.82
CA THR A 268 7.82 9.92 -22.61
C THR A 268 6.37 9.60 -22.20
N GLY A 269 5.87 10.26 -21.16
CA GLY A 269 4.55 10.00 -20.58
C GLY A 269 4.53 8.85 -19.55
N ARG A 270 5.68 8.33 -19.13
CA ARG A 270 5.77 7.31 -18.10
C ARG A 270 5.62 7.96 -16.72
N PRO A 271 4.76 7.42 -15.83
CA PRO A 271 4.64 7.90 -14.46
C PRO A 271 5.98 7.91 -13.72
N LEU A 272 6.21 8.94 -12.90
CA LEU A 272 7.38 9.05 -12.00
C LEU A 272 7.14 8.41 -10.63
N PHE A 273 5.98 7.82 -10.42
CA PHE A 273 5.57 7.07 -9.24
C PHE A 273 5.21 5.63 -9.63
N ASP A 274 5.22 4.74 -8.65
CA ASP A 274 4.90 3.33 -8.84
C ASP A 274 3.50 2.98 -8.29
N VAL A 275 2.96 3.80 -7.38
CA VAL A 275 1.72 3.54 -6.66
C VAL A 275 0.95 4.83 -6.42
N ILE A 276 -0.37 4.78 -6.56
CA ILE A 276 -1.28 5.84 -6.15
C ILE A 276 -1.77 5.55 -4.73
N GLY A 277 -1.41 6.42 -3.80
CA GLY A 277 -1.91 6.42 -2.43
C GLY A 277 -3.20 7.22 -2.31
N ILE A 278 -4.18 6.63 -1.64
CA ILE A 278 -5.49 7.22 -1.39
C ILE A 278 -5.71 7.20 0.10
N GLN A 279 -5.67 8.38 0.75
CA GLN A 279 -6.14 8.51 2.12
C GLN A 279 -7.65 8.23 2.14
N CYS A 280 -8.11 7.58 3.17
CA CYS A 280 -9.51 7.19 3.29
C CYS A 280 -10.01 7.42 4.72
N HIS A 281 -9.76 8.63 5.22
CA HIS A 281 -10.26 9.09 6.50
C HIS A 281 -11.78 9.34 6.43
N GLN A 282 -12.55 8.49 7.07
CA GLN A 282 -14.01 8.53 7.06
C GLN A 282 -14.57 9.19 8.35
N HIS A 283 -13.97 10.28 8.79
CA HIS A 283 -14.39 11.01 10.00
C HIS A 283 -15.70 11.78 9.83
N ARG A 284 -16.07 12.10 8.59
CA ARG A 284 -17.28 12.87 8.27
C ARG A 284 -18.44 12.00 7.85
N LYS A 285 -18.13 10.93 7.14
CA LYS A 285 -19.11 10.03 6.52
C LYS A 285 -18.44 8.70 6.22
N ASP A 286 -19.14 7.59 6.54
CA ASP A 286 -18.71 6.26 6.10
C ASP A 286 -18.96 6.11 4.59
N TRP A 287 -18.03 5.46 3.90
CA TRP A 287 -18.18 5.19 2.48
C TRP A 287 -18.98 3.92 2.27
N SER A 288 -19.98 3.98 1.40
CA SER A 288 -20.68 2.77 0.97
C SER A 288 -19.78 1.87 0.13
N PRO A 289 -20.13 0.58 -0.04
CA PRO A 289 -19.45 -0.31 -0.99
C PRO A 289 -19.38 0.25 -2.41
N GLU A 290 -20.44 0.92 -2.88
CA GLU A 290 -20.44 1.56 -4.21
C GLU A 290 -19.46 2.73 -4.28
N GLU A 291 -19.44 3.61 -3.27
CA GLU A 291 -18.52 4.74 -3.23
C GLU A 291 -17.06 4.26 -3.20
N THR A 292 -16.78 3.26 -2.36
CA THR A 292 -15.45 2.62 -2.27
C THR A 292 -15.02 2.03 -3.61
N TRP A 293 -15.93 1.30 -4.28
CA TRP A 293 -15.68 0.71 -5.59
C TRP A 293 -15.43 1.78 -6.67
N GLN A 294 -16.26 2.83 -6.71
CA GLN A 294 -16.13 3.93 -7.66
C GLN A 294 -14.80 4.69 -7.51
N ILE A 295 -14.32 4.85 -6.28
CA ILE A 295 -12.99 5.43 -6.01
C ILE A 295 -11.90 4.52 -6.60
N CYS A 296 -11.96 3.22 -6.36
CA CYS A 296 -11.02 2.27 -6.96
C CYS A 296 -11.03 2.34 -8.49
N GLU A 297 -12.21 2.27 -9.12
CA GLU A 297 -12.36 2.34 -10.58
C GLU A 297 -11.88 3.68 -11.16
N ARG A 298 -12.06 4.80 -10.43
CA ARG A 298 -11.56 6.11 -10.85
C ARG A 298 -10.04 6.10 -10.98
N PHE A 299 -9.35 5.69 -9.94
CA PHE A 299 -7.89 5.75 -9.90
C PHE A 299 -7.22 4.59 -10.64
N ALA A 300 -7.87 3.43 -10.77
CA ALA A 300 -7.37 2.31 -11.58
C ALA A 300 -7.22 2.67 -13.07
N LYS A 301 -7.89 3.71 -13.56
CA LYS A 301 -7.72 4.23 -14.94
C LYS A 301 -6.30 4.73 -15.23
N ALA A 302 -5.54 5.08 -14.22
CA ALA A 302 -4.14 5.48 -14.38
C ALA A 302 -3.22 4.29 -14.74
N GLY A 303 -3.67 3.06 -14.48
CA GLY A 303 -2.90 1.84 -14.79
C GLY A 303 -1.95 1.39 -13.69
N GLU A 304 -1.71 2.22 -12.66
CA GLU A 304 -0.82 1.91 -11.55
C GLU A 304 -1.58 1.30 -10.35
N PRO A 305 -0.90 0.50 -9.50
CA PRO A 305 -1.49 -0.05 -8.28
C PRO A 305 -2.01 1.02 -7.32
N LEU A 306 -3.02 0.65 -6.53
CA LEU A 306 -3.65 1.50 -5.53
C LEU A 306 -3.29 1.02 -4.11
N HIS A 307 -2.85 1.93 -3.24
CA HIS A 307 -2.77 1.72 -1.80
C HIS A 307 -3.77 2.62 -1.10
N PHE A 308 -4.66 2.05 -0.28
CA PHE A 308 -5.49 2.80 0.65
C PHE A 308 -4.68 3.02 1.93
N THR A 309 -4.21 4.25 2.10
CA THR A 309 -3.02 4.55 2.93
C THR A 309 -3.33 4.95 4.36
N GLU A 310 -4.56 5.40 4.67
CA GLU A 310 -4.90 6.02 5.96
C GLU A 310 -6.39 5.80 6.31
N ALA A 311 -6.81 4.52 6.34
CA ALA A 311 -8.22 4.18 6.57
C ALA A 311 -8.66 4.46 8.01
N THR A 312 -9.77 5.17 8.16
CA THR A 312 -10.46 5.35 9.44
C THR A 312 -11.96 5.15 9.26
N ILE A 313 -12.56 4.37 10.15
CA ILE A 313 -14.02 4.24 10.29
C ILE A 313 -14.32 4.35 11.80
N LEU A 314 -15.24 5.23 12.18
CA LEU A 314 -15.44 5.59 13.58
C LEU A 314 -16.33 4.57 14.31
N SER A 315 -15.97 4.26 15.56
CA SER A 315 -16.80 3.51 16.51
C SER A 315 -17.56 4.40 17.52
N GLY A 316 -17.50 5.70 17.30
CA GLY A 316 -18.26 6.72 18.03
C GLY A 316 -19.24 7.44 17.10
N HIS A 317 -19.68 8.62 17.51
CA HIS A 317 -20.49 9.47 16.66
C HIS A 317 -19.66 10.02 15.50
N GLN A 318 -20.24 10.05 14.31
CA GLN A 318 -19.70 10.85 13.20
C GLN A 318 -19.94 12.33 13.51
N GLY A 319 -18.99 13.18 13.17
CA GLY A 319 -19.19 14.62 13.43
C GLY A 319 -17.93 15.40 13.66
N TRP A 320 -17.00 15.31 12.71
CA TRP A 320 -15.84 16.21 12.66
C TRP A 320 -16.22 17.68 12.86
N GLU A 321 -17.32 18.13 12.23
CA GLU A 321 -17.84 19.48 12.35
C GLU A 321 -18.37 19.78 13.77
N LEU A 322 -18.95 18.80 14.45
CA LEU A 322 -19.44 18.97 15.81
C LEU A 322 -18.28 19.14 16.80
N ARG A 323 -17.14 18.45 16.58
CA ARG A 323 -15.95 18.60 17.41
C ARG A 323 -15.27 19.94 17.21
N THR A 324 -15.12 20.42 15.97
CA THR A 324 -14.47 21.69 15.67
C THR A 324 -15.25 22.89 16.21
N GLY A 325 -16.57 22.75 16.37
CA GLY A 325 -17.46 23.74 16.99
C GLY A 325 -17.69 23.58 18.49
N ASN A 326 -17.33 22.43 19.09
CA ASN A 326 -17.58 22.13 20.50
C ASN A 326 -16.44 21.31 21.10
N PRO A 327 -15.50 21.97 21.82
CA PRO A 327 -14.37 21.27 22.47
C PRO A 327 -14.80 20.29 23.59
N GLN A 328 -16.05 20.32 24.04
CA GLN A 328 -16.61 19.39 25.02
C GLN A 328 -17.38 18.23 24.36
N PHE A 329 -17.36 18.13 23.04
CA PHE A 329 -17.98 17.01 22.35
C PHE A 329 -17.29 15.70 22.72
N ASP A 330 -18.05 14.80 23.38
CA ASP A 330 -17.55 13.47 23.72
C ASP A 330 -17.53 12.60 22.45
N TRP A 331 -16.32 12.35 21.98
CA TRP A 331 -16.09 11.52 20.80
C TRP A 331 -15.70 10.08 21.20
N ALA A 332 -16.19 9.59 22.33
CA ALA A 332 -15.90 8.26 22.81
C ALA A 332 -16.48 7.17 21.90
N SER A 333 -15.82 6.03 21.87
CA SER A 333 -16.37 4.79 21.31
C SER A 333 -17.63 4.37 22.07
N THR A 334 -18.63 3.87 21.35
CA THR A 334 -19.87 3.33 21.93
C THR A 334 -20.09 1.89 21.51
N GLY A 335 -20.82 1.10 22.31
CA GLY A 335 -21.10 -0.30 21.94
C GLY A 335 -21.83 -0.46 20.61
N GLU A 336 -22.79 0.43 20.32
CA GLU A 336 -23.48 0.48 19.02
C GLU A 336 -22.55 0.91 17.89
N GLY A 337 -21.69 1.90 18.15
CA GLY A 337 -20.69 2.37 17.20
C GLY A 337 -19.65 1.31 16.86
N GLU A 338 -19.21 0.49 17.84
CA GLU A 338 -18.29 -0.62 17.58
C GLU A 338 -18.93 -1.71 16.69
N GLN A 339 -20.23 -2.00 16.87
CA GLN A 339 -20.96 -2.95 16.01
C GLN A 339 -21.10 -2.40 14.57
N ARG A 340 -21.39 -1.10 14.44
CA ARG A 340 -21.40 -0.45 13.12
C ARG A 340 -20.03 -0.50 12.48
N GLN A 341 -18.96 -0.13 13.20
CA GLN A 341 -17.59 -0.20 12.74
C GLN A 341 -17.20 -1.60 12.25
N GLU A 342 -17.58 -2.66 12.98
CA GLU A 342 -17.33 -4.05 12.57
C GLU A 342 -17.91 -4.34 11.18
N LYS A 343 -19.19 -3.99 10.96
CA LYS A 343 -19.86 -4.19 9.67
C LYS A 343 -19.15 -3.41 8.56
N ASP A 344 -18.93 -2.13 8.77
CA ASP A 344 -18.42 -1.22 7.76
C ASP A 344 -16.96 -1.53 7.42
N VAL A 345 -16.13 -1.87 8.41
CA VAL A 345 -14.75 -2.36 8.20
C VAL A 345 -14.73 -3.66 7.41
N THR A 346 -15.62 -4.60 7.74
CA THR A 346 -15.71 -5.88 7.02
C THR A 346 -16.07 -5.68 5.55
N GLN A 347 -17.03 -4.82 5.25
CA GLN A 347 -17.43 -4.48 3.88
C GLN A 347 -16.32 -3.75 3.15
N PHE A 348 -15.73 -2.72 3.75
CA PHE A 348 -14.65 -1.93 3.18
C PHE A 348 -13.44 -2.79 2.80
N TYR A 349 -12.95 -3.64 3.71
CA TYR A 349 -11.84 -4.55 3.41
C TYR A 349 -12.21 -5.58 2.35
N THR A 350 -13.45 -6.08 2.33
CA THR A 350 -13.92 -7.03 1.32
C THR A 350 -13.94 -6.41 -0.07
N VAL A 351 -14.44 -5.19 -0.21
CA VAL A 351 -14.44 -4.45 -1.48
C VAL A 351 -13.01 -4.24 -1.96
N LEU A 352 -12.14 -3.67 -1.13
CA LEU A 352 -10.77 -3.34 -1.49
C LEU A 352 -9.93 -4.59 -1.80
N PHE A 353 -10.01 -5.64 -0.97
CA PHE A 353 -9.28 -6.89 -1.21
C PHE A 353 -9.77 -7.61 -2.47
N SER A 354 -11.03 -7.45 -2.85
CA SER A 354 -11.57 -8.02 -4.09
C SER A 354 -11.19 -7.23 -5.36
N HIS A 355 -10.78 -5.95 -5.23
CA HIS A 355 -10.50 -5.11 -6.39
C HIS A 355 -9.09 -5.37 -6.96
N PRO A 356 -8.93 -5.65 -8.27
CA PRO A 356 -7.66 -6.09 -8.85
C PRO A 356 -6.52 -5.06 -8.74
N ALA A 357 -6.82 -3.76 -8.79
CA ALA A 357 -5.80 -2.71 -8.72
C ALA A 357 -5.31 -2.44 -7.29
N VAL A 358 -6.05 -2.80 -6.24
CA VAL A 358 -5.66 -2.53 -4.85
C VAL A 358 -4.61 -3.54 -4.38
N GLN A 359 -3.53 -3.06 -3.75
CA GLN A 359 -2.46 -3.90 -3.23
C GLN A 359 -2.21 -3.73 -1.74
N ALA A 360 -2.70 -2.64 -1.13
CA ALA A 360 -2.53 -2.38 0.29
C ALA A 360 -3.73 -1.67 0.91
N ILE A 361 -3.97 -1.95 2.19
CA ILE A 361 -4.88 -1.22 3.07
C ILE A 361 -4.11 -0.94 4.36
N THR A 362 -4.01 0.35 4.74
CA THR A 362 -3.36 0.79 5.98
C THR A 362 -4.39 1.44 6.89
N TRP A 363 -4.53 0.95 8.10
CA TRP A 363 -5.42 1.51 9.12
C TRP A 363 -4.76 2.69 9.85
N TRP A 364 -5.56 3.70 10.26
CA TRP A 364 -5.08 4.92 10.90
C TRP A 364 -5.99 5.38 12.04
N ASP A 365 -5.68 5.12 13.31
CA ASP A 365 -4.58 4.39 13.95
C ASP A 365 -5.02 2.99 14.42
N LEU A 366 -4.08 2.08 14.81
CA LEU A 366 -4.45 0.75 15.28
C LEU A 366 -5.28 0.79 16.57
N ALA A 367 -4.98 1.72 17.49
CA ALA A 367 -5.68 1.86 18.78
C ALA A 367 -6.30 3.25 18.94
N ASP A 368 -7.34 3.37 19.76
CA ASP A 368 -7.91 4.66 20.14
C ASP A 368 -6.95 5.49 21.01
N GLN A 369 -6.03 4.82 21.74
CA GLN A 369 -4.97 5.52 22.46
C GLN A 369 -3.99 6.15 21.46
N GLY A 370 -3.83 7.46 21.54
CA GLY A 370 -2.95 8.21 20.64
C GLY A 370 -3.49 8.40 19.22
N ALA A 371 -4.75 8.01 18.97
CA ALA A 371 -5.36 8.14 17.65
C ALA A 371 -5.36 9.59 17.16
N TRP A 372 -5.14 9.75 15.87
CA TRP A 372 -5.16 11.04 15.19
C TRP A 372 -6.46 11.78 15.50
N GLN A 373 -6.33 13.02 15.95
CA GLN A 373 -7.42 13.89 16.39
C GLN A 373 -8.20 13.38 17.63
N GLY A 374 -7.72 12.33 18.30
CA GLY A 374 -8.44 11.67 19.39
C GLY A 374 -9.74 10.99 18.93
N ALA A 375 -9.81 10.62 17.65
CA ALA A 375 -10.97 9.97 17.08
C ALA A 375 -11.06 8.51 17.55
N PRO A 376 -12.26 7.97 17.84
CA PRO A 376 -12.45 6.57 18.19
C PRO A 376 -12.44 5.70 16.93
N ALA A 377 -11.34 5.75 16.20
CA ALA A 377 -11.15 5.06 14.93
C ALA A 377 -10.30 3.79 15.04
N GLY A 378 -9.68 3.54 16.20
CA GLY A 378 -8.86 2.35 16.42
C GLY A 378 -9.63 1.04 16.23
N LEU A 379 -8.92 0.01 15.82
CA LEU A 379 -9.37 -1.39 15.88
C LEU A 379 -9.26 -1.94 17.31
N LEU A 380 -8.36 -1.34 18.10
CA LEU A 380 -8.24 -1.59 19.54
C LEU A 380 -8.81 -0.40 20.31
N ARG A 381 -9.36 -0.67 21.50
CA ARG A 381 -9.76 0.38 22.44
C ARG A 381 -8.52 1.08 23.02
N ALA A 382 -8.75 2.14 23.79
CA ALA A 382 -7.68 2.90 24.43
C ALA A 382 -6.86 2.10 25.47
N ASP A 383 -7.38 1.00 25.97
CA ASP A 383 -6.71 0.04 26.86
C ASP A 383 -6.10 -1.16 26.12
N MET A 384 -5.99 -1.09 24.81
CA MET A 384 -5.49 -2.11 23.88
C MET A 384 -6.35 -3.37 23.77
N THR A 385 -7.55 -3.41 24.35
CA THR A 385 -8.47 -4.52 24.12
C THR A 385 -9.05 -4.48 22.71
N PRO A 386 -9.11 -5.63 21.98
CA PRO A 386 -9.67 -5.69 20.64
C PRO A 386 -11.16 -5.27 20.60
N LYS A 387 -11.51 -4.46 19.59
CA LYS A 387 -12.91 -4.19 19.23
C LYS A 387 -13.47 -5.32 18.34
N PRO A 388 -14.79 -5.43 18.17
CA PRO A 388 -15.39 -6.38 17.23
C PRO A 388 -14.82 -6.29 15.81
N ALA A 389 -14.50 -5.08 15.34
CA ALA A 389 -13.87 -4.86 14.03
C ALA A 389 -12.48 -5.53 13.89
N TYR A 390 -11.65 -5.51 14.95
CA TYR A 390 -10.36 -6.21 14.95
C TYR A 390 -10.57 -7.72 14.82
N GLU A 391 -11.47 -8.28 15.64
CA GLU A 391 -11.79 -9.71 15.64
C GLU A 391 -12.35 -10.18 14.26
N ALA A 392 -13.18 -9.35 13.65
CA ALA A 392 -13.70 -9.62 12.31
C ALA A 392 -12.58 -9.63 11.26
N LEU A 393 -11.67 -8.65 11.29
CA LEU A 393 -10.52 -8.61 10.40
C LEU A 393 -9.58 -9.80 10.62
N LEU A 394 -9.33 -10.21 11.85
CA LEU A 394 -8.50 -11.38 12.16
C LEU A 394 -9.10 -12.66 11.54
N LYS A 395 -10.42 -12.84 11.65
CA LYS A 395 -11.15 -13.95 11.02
C LYS A 395 -11.09 -13.90 9.49
N LEU A 396 -11.11 -12.73 8.89
CA LEU A 396 -10.95 -12.56 7.44
C LEU A 396 -9.51 -12.81 7.02
N VAL A 397 -8.56 -12.03 7.51
CA VAL A 397 -7.17 -11.98 7.02
C VAL A 397 -6.37 -13.23 7.39
N LYS A 398 -6.53 -13.76 8.62
CA LYS A 398 -5.81 -14.95 9.10
C LYS A 398 -6.67 -16.24 9.10
N GLY A 399 -7.93 -16.11 8.67
CA GLY A 399 -8.88 -17.22 8.57
C GLY A 399 -9.36 -17.45 7.13
N ARG A 400 -10.40 -16.73 6.69
CA ARG A 400 -11.07 -16.94 5.39
C ARG A 400 -10.13 -16.68 4.19
N TRP A 401 -9.28 -15.67 4.27
CA TRP A 401 -8.32 -15.29 3.22
C TRP A 401 -6.92 -15.86 3.48
N TRP A 402 -6.83 -17.02 4.11
CA TRP A 402 -5.59 -17.64 4.51
C TRP A 402 -5.54 -19.09 4.11
N THR A 403 -4.39 -19.56 3.62
CA THR A 403 -4.23 -20.93 3.15
C THR A 403 -3.59 -21.82 4.22
N ARG A 404 -4.32 -22.86 4.61
CA ARG A 404 -3.79 -24.03 5.33
C ARG A 404 -4.32 -25.26 4.63
N THR A 405 -3.44 -26.10 4.12
CA THR A 405 -3.82 -27.27 3.35
C THR A 405 -2.78 -28.39 3.49
N GLU A 406 -3.14 -29.55 3.00
CA GLU A 406 -2.29 -30.74 2.98
C GLU A 406 -2.25 -31.29 1.55
N ALA A 407 -1.13 -31.92 1.20
CA ALA A 407 -0.98 -32.56 -0.09
C ALA A 407 -0.21 -33.90 0.04
N ARG A 408 -0.37 -34.78 -0.94
CA ARG A 408 0.47 -35.96 -1.09
C ARG A 408 1.48 -35.72 -2.20
N VAL A 409 2.73 -36.05 -1.90
CA VAL A 409 3.84 -35.96 -2.85
C VAL A 409 3.64 -37.02 -3.93
N ALA A 410 3.62 -36.60 -5.18
CA ALA A 410 3.61 -37.48 -6.36
C ALA A 410 5.05 -37.81 -6.81
N ARG A 411 5.20 -38.50 -7.95
CA ARG A 411 6.52 -38.86 -8.51
C ARG A 411 7.38 -37.61 -8.69
N GLN A 412 8.69 -37.76 -8.53
CA GLN A 412 9.70 -36.71 -8.66
C GLN A 412 9.54 -35.55 -7.66
N GLY A 413 8.92 -35.79 -6.49
CA GLY A 413 8.75 -34.78 -5.46
C GLY A 413 7.66 -33.76 -5.74
N ARG A 414 6.73 -34.03 -6.68
CA ARG A 414 5.68 -33.07 -7.07
C ARG A 414 4.55 -33.03 -6.05
N ALA A 415 4.09 -31.82 -5.72
CA ALA A 415 2.90 -31.60 -4.93
C ALA A 415 2.16 -30.37 -5.47
N GLN A 416 0.83 -30.37 -5.40
CA GLN A 416 0.00 -29.27 -5.91
C GLN A 416 -0.97 -28.81 -4.83
N PHE A 417 -1.23 -27.52 -4.81
CA PHE A 417 -2.28 -26.92 -4.00
C PHE A 417 -2.86 -25.67 -4.67
N HIS A 418 -4.04 -25.25 -4.22
CA HIS A 418 -4.62 -23.96 -4.55
C HIS A 418 -4.57 -23.08 -3.30
N GLY A 419 -4.14 -21.80 -3.43
CA GLY A 419 -4.00 -20.94 -2.27
C GLY A 419 -3.80 -19.47 -2.60
N PHE A 420 -3.87 -18.64 -1.56
CA PHE A 420 -3.61 -17.21 -1.66
C PHE A 420 -2.15 -16.94 -1.98
N TYR A 421 -1.87 -15.86 -2.69
CA TYR A 421 -0.49 -15.44 -2.95
C TYR A 421 0.21 -14.96 -1.66
N GLY A 422 1.47 -15.35 -1.49
CA GLY A 422 2.25 -14.98 -0.32
C GLY A 422 3.43 -15.89 0.01
N GLY A 423 3.93 -15.76 1.23
CA GLY A 423 4.94 -16.65 1.80
C GLY A 423 4.33 -17.92 2.37
N TYR A 424 5.05 -19.03 2.27
CA TYR A 424 4.59 -20.34 2.70
C TYR A 424 5.67 -21.12 3.45
N LYS A 425 5.22 -21.99 4.34
CA LYS A 425 5.99 -23.06 4.97
C LYS A 425 5.44 -24.41 4.54
N VAL A 426 6.32 -25.32 4.12
CA VAL A 426 6.00 -26.73 3.89
C VAL A 426 6.65 -27.55 4.98
N THR A 427 5.89 -28.42 5.58
CA THR A 427 6.36 -29.36 6.61
C THR A 427 6.09 -30.79 6.14
N ALA A 428 7.10 -31.65 6.20
CA ALA A 428 7.00 -33.08 5.91
C ALA A 428 7.67 -33.90 7.01
N GLU A 429 7.33 -35.16 7.08
CA GLU A 429 8.04 -36.14 7.90
C GLU A 429 8.96 -37.00 7.00
N ASP A 430 10.25 -37.03 7.32
CA ASP A 430 11.22 -37.89 6.68
C ASP A 430 12.00 -38.68 7.70
N HIS A 431 11.95 -40.04 7.60
CA HIS A 431 12.58 -40.98 8.55
C HIS A 431 12.27 -40.69 10.04
N GLY A 432 11.03 -40.29 10.37
CA GLY A 432 10.59 -39.98 11.73
C GLY A 432 11.07 -38.59 12.23
N ARG A 433 11.59 -37.74 11.35
CA ARG A 433 11.96 -36.35 11.65
C ARG A 433 11.11 -35.37 10.85
N GLU A 434 10.71 -34.31 11.52
CA GLU A 434 10.07 -33.19 10.83
C GLU A 434 11.13 -32.40 10.05
N ILE A 435 10.90 -32.20 8.76
CA ILE A 435 11.70 -31.34 7.88
C ILE A 435 10.83 -30.21 7.35
N VAL A 436 11.42 -29.03 7.21
CA VAL A 436 10.71 -27.78 6.87
C VAL A 436 11.41 -27.05 5.74
N GLY A 437 10.61 -26.48 4.82
CA GLY A 437 11.08 -25.57 3.79
C GLY A 437 10.15 -24.38 3.67
N THR A 438 10.65 -23.26 3.16
CA THR A 438 9.87 -22.04 2.90
C THR A 438 9.97 -21.63 1.44
N PHE A 439 8.94 -20.98 0.92
CA PHE A 439 8.92 -20.44 -0.43
C PHE A 439 7.93 -19.28 -0.53
N THR A 440 8.07 -18.48 -1.59
CA THR A 440 7.08 -17.46 -1.96
C THR A 440 6.33 -17.92 -3.20
N PHE A 441 5.03 -17.65 -3.23
CA PHE A 441 4.14 -17.95 -4.34
C PHE A 441 3.34 -16.70 -4.73
N ASP A 442 3.41 -16.32 -6.00
CA ASP A 442 2.64 -15.24 -6.60
C ASP A 442 2.19 -15.61 -8.02
N ALA A 443 1.44 -14.73 -8.66
CA ALA A 443 0.91 -14.96 -10.01
C ALA A 443 2.01 -15.10 -11.10
N LYS A 444 3.24 -14.64 -10.82
CA LYS A 444 4.39 -14.67 -11.74
C LYS A 444 5.43 -15.73 -11.35
N SER A 445 5.21 -16.45 -10.25
CA SER A 445 6.14 -17.46 -9.76
C SER A 445 6.38 -18.54 -10.82
N PRO A 446 7.64 -18.90 -11.13
CA PRO A 446 7.94 -19.99 -12.05
C PRO A 446 7.37 -21.30 -11.52
N GLN A 447 6.87 -22.16 -12.42
CA GLN A 447 6.30 -23.45 -12.07
C GLN A 447 7.14 -24.59 -12.70
N PRO A 448 7.53 -25.62 -11.95
CA PRO A 448 7.28 -25.79 -10.50
C PRO A 448 8.15 -24.88 -9.63
N VAL A 449 7.60 -24.49 -8.48
CA VAL A 449 8.40 -23.85 -7.42
C VAL A 449 9.23 -24.93 -6.73
N GLU A 450 10.54 -24.81 -6.77
CA GLU A 450 11.44 -25.74 -6.08
C GLU A 450 11.58 -25.35 -4.62
N VAL A 451 11.34 -26.31 -3.70
CA VAL A 451 11.42 -26.10 -2.26
C VAL A 451 12.30 -27.17 -1.64
N ARG A 452 13.38 -26.76 -0.97
CA ARG A 452 14.25 -27.67 -0.22
C ARG A 452 13.81 -27.69 1.24
N LEU A 453 13.60 -28.90 1.79
CA LEU A 453 13.25 -29.13 3.18
C LEU A 453 14.47 -29.65 3.93
N ASN A 454 14.74 -29.04 5.10
CA ASN A 454 15.91 -29.35 5.95
C ASN A 454 15.47 -29.73 7.37
#